data_4346634cc4783ce710feaf375e7ad625
#
_entry.id   4346634cc4783ce710feaf375e7ad625
#
_cell.length_a   1.000
_cell.length_b   1.000
_cell.length_c   1.000
_cell.angle_alpha   90.00
_cell.angle_beta   90.00
_cell.angle_gamma   90.00
#
_symmetry.space_group_name_H-M   'P 1'
#
loop_
_entity.id
_entity.type
_entity.pdbx_description
1 polymer ?
#
loop_
_entity_poly.entity_id
_entity_poly.type
_entity_poly.pdbx_seq_one_letter_code
_entity_poly.pdbx_strand_id
1 'polypeptide(L)'
;MSLTTPERLVEQLITLVESKEQSHIRLNANGGNSVLLVFHPPDEALLIRLMRERLSLDHYSFIDLNQLLVRFVQENKENLELSFDLLRSSVEQIFKLPDSQEGTDLFSLIMNAIKQSYDAGKVPIVIHAGALYGSGIDNIHIMEHSVVMQSKLPLIILYPATHDQNKLLFLGKRPASKYRCLIIE
;
A
#
# COMPACT_ATOMS: atom_id res chain seq x y z
N MET A 1 -19.44 9.58 8.65
CA MET A 1 -18.73 9.10 9.86
C MET A 1 -17.44 9.89 9.99
N SER A 2 -17.08 10.30 11.20
CA SER A 2 -15.77 10.94 11.47
C SER A 2 -14.71 9.84 11.53
N LEU A 3 -13.57 10.02 10.86
CA LEU A 3 -12.44 9.10 10.97
C LEU A 3 -11.90 9.11 12.40
N THR A 4 -11.37 7.98 12.81
CA THR A 4 -10.75 7.79 14.13
C THR A 4 -9.43 8.60 14.23
N THR A 5 -9.03 8.99 15.43
CA THR A 5 -7.75 9.70 15.63
C THR A 5 -6.55 8.80 15.32
N PRO A 6 -5.41 9.37 14.87
CA PRO A 6 -4.21 8.59 14.53
C PRO A 6 -3.74 7.66 15.66
N GLU A 7 -3.81 8.11 16.92
CA GLU A 7 -3.42 7.30 18.09
C GLU A 7 -4.28 6.03 18.21
N ARG A 8 -5.59 6.17 18.05
CA ARG A 8 -6.52 5.04 18.14
C ARG A 8 -6.36 4.10 16.96
N LEU A 9 -6.07 4.62 15.76
CA LEU A 9 -5.79 3.79 14.58
C LEU A 9 -4.57 2.90 14.82
N VAL A 10 -3.49 3.46 15.38
CA VAL A 10 -2.28 2.69 15.71
C VAL A 10 -2.56 1.64 16.77
N GLU A 11 -3.33 1.96 17.82
CA GLU A 11 -3.71 0.99 18.87
C GLU A 11 -4.55 -0.16 18.31
N GLN A 12 -5.53 0.13 17.47
CA GLN A 12 -6.36 -0.89 16.81
C GLN A 12 -5.51 -1.79 15.91
N LEU A 13 -4.58 -1.21 15.14
CA LEU A 13 -3.68 -1.96 14.27
C LEU A 13 -2.78 -2.90 15.09
N ILE A 14 -2.14 -2.40 16.15
CA ILE A 14 -1.26 -3.20 17.03
C ILE A 14 -2.06 -4.36 17.62
N THR A 15 -3.22 -4.08 18.18
CA THR A 15 -4.11 -5.11 18.76
C THR A 15 -4.46 -6.19 17.74
N LEU A 16 -4.74 -5.81 16.51
CA LEU A 16 -5.09 -6.74 15.44
C LEU A 16 -3.91 -7.61 15.01
N VAL A 17 -2.73 -7.01 14.81
CA VAL A 17 -1.57 -7.71 14.22
C VAL A 17 -0.82 -8.54 15.26
N GLU A 18 -0.76 -8.10 16.52
CA GLU A 18 -0.09 -8.81 17.62
C GLU A 18 -1.01 -9.85 18.27
N SER A 19 -2.32 -9.79 18.03
CA SER A 19 -3.22 -10.85 18.48
C SER A 19 -2.82 -12.16 17.80
N LYS A 20 -2.86 -13.28 18.54
CA LYS A 20 -2.66 -14.65 18.00
C LYS A 20 -3.70 -15.02 16.92
N GLU A 21 -4.56 -14.10 16.55
CA GLU A 21 -5.72 -14.24 15.68
C GLU A 21 -5.47 -13.70 14.26
N GLN A 22 -4.24 -13.83 13.74
CA GLN A 22 -3.95 -13.48 12.33
C GLN A 22 -4.87 -14.19 11.33
N SER A 23 -5.43 -15.34 11.70
CA SER A 23 -6.49 -16.01 10.95
C SER A 23 -7.75 -15.14 10.79
N HIS A 24 -8.04 -14.25 11.75
CA HIS A 24 -9.16 -13.33 11.70
C HIS A 24 -9.02 -12.29 10.59
N ILE A 25 -7.80 -11.89 10.21
CA ILE A 25 -7.60 -10.98 9.08
C ILE A 25 -8.14 -11.63 7.81
N ARG A 26 -7.77 -12.88 7.53
CA ARG A 26 -8.25 -13.60 6.33
C ARG A 26 -9.75 -13.83 6.32
N LEU A 27 -10.32 -14.17 7.47
CA LEU A 27 -11.77 -14.39 7.61
C LEU A 27 -12.54 -13.10 7.33
N ASN A 28 -12.11 -11.99 7.93
CA ASN A 28 -12.79 -10.70 7.79
C ASN A 28 -12.48 -9.98 6.48
N ALA A 29 -11.38 -10.36 5.82
CA ALA A 29 -10.96 -9.83 4.52
C ALA A 29 -11.42 -10.69 3.32
N ASN A 30 -12.46 -11.51 3.47
CA ASN A 30 -12.96 -12.39 2.41
C ASN A 30 -11.84 -13.23 1.74
N GLY A 31 -10.97 -13.81 2.56
CA GLY A 31 -9.81 -14.59 2.11
C GLY A 31 -8.59 -13.76 1.70
N GLY A 32 -8.64 -12.44 1.77
CA GLY A 32 -7.49 -11.56 1.57
C GLY A 32 -6.52 -11.57 2.75
N ASN A 33 -5.33 -11.03 2.55
CA ASN A 33 -4.28 -10.98 3.55
C ASN A 33 -3.75 -9.55 3.78
N SER A 34 -4.64 -8.56 3.66
CA SER A 34 -4.27 -7.16 3.72
C SER A 34 -5.15 -6.37 4.69
N VAL A 35 -4.54 -5.38 5.32
CA VAL A 35 -5.20 -4.39 6.17
C VAL A 35 -5.02 -3.01 5.53
N LEU A 36 -6.13 -2.32 5.26
CA LEU A 36 -6.12 -0.90 4.91
C LEU A 36 -6.32 -0.09 6.19
N LEU A 37 -5.30 0.62 6.61
CA LEU A 37 -5.38 1.60 7.68
C LEU A 37 -5.79 2.94 7.07
N VAL A 38 -7.07 3.25 7.15
CA VAL A 38 -7.67 4.44 6.53
C VAL A 38 -7.53 5.64 7.46
N PHE A 39 -7.02 6.74 6.92
CA PHE A 39 -6.80 7.97 7.69
C PHE A 39 -7.06 9.21 6.83
N HIS A 40 -7.28 10.35 7.49
CA HIS A 40 -7.43 11.62 6.80
C HIS A 40 -6.07 12.09 6.25
N PRO A 41 -5.95 12.44 4.95
CA PRO A 41 -4.64 12.71 4.32
C PRO A 41 -3.71 13.68 5.08
N PRO A 42 -4.16 14.78 5.71
CA PRO A 42 -3.30 15.65 6.52
C PRO A 42 -2.63 14.98 7.73
N ASP A 43 -3.17 13.85 8.20
CA ASP A 43 -2.68 13.16 9.41
C ASP A 43 -1.54 12.17 9.10
N GLU A 44 -1.16 11.99 7.83
CA GLU A 44 -0.19 10.97 7.40
C GLU A 44 1.14 11.05 8.15
N ALA A 45 1.72 12.25 8.25
CA ALA A 45 3.01 12.45 8.91
C ALA A 45 2.96 12.08 10.41
N LEU A 46 1.87 12.45 11.09
CA LEU A 46 1.65 12.10 12.49
C LEU A 46 1.49 10.58 12.66
N LEU A 47 0.67 9.97 11.82
CA LEU A 47 0.41 8.53 11.85
C LEU A 47 1.69 7.72 11.63
N ILE A 48 2.49 8.05 10.61
CA ILE A 48 3.78 7.39 10.33
C ILE A 48 4.73 7.53 11.52
N ARG A 49 4.82 8.72 12.13
CA ARG A 49 5.65 8.95 13.30
C ARG A 49 5.22 8.05 14.48
N LEU A 50 3.94 8.05 14.82
CA LEU A 50 3.40 7.21 15.90
C LEU A 50 3.65 5.72 15.67
N MET A 51 3.49 5.27 14.41
CA MET A 51 3.78 3.88 14.07
C MET A 51 5.26 3.53 14.23
N ARG A 52 6.18 4.41 13.81
CA ARG A 52 7.63 4.20 13.96
C ARG A 52 8.08 4.22 15.42
N GLU A 53 7.39 4.97 16.28
CA GLU A 53 7.66 5.02 17.72
C GLU A 53 7.17 3.76 18.45
N ARG A 54 6.10 3.14 17.98
CA ARG A 54 5.42 2.04 18.69
C ARG A 54 5.71 0.65 18.11
N LEU A 55 6.08 0.56 16.83
CA LEU A 55 6.32 -0.71 16.14
C LEU A 55 7.82 -1.00 16.04
N SER A 56 8.23 -2.18 16.49
CA SER A 56 9.61 -2.62 16.43
C SER A 56 10.05 -2.92 15.00
N LEU A 57 11.18 -2.37 14.56
CA LEU A 57 11.78 -2.65 13.27
C LEU A 57 12.28 -4.11 13.14
N ASP A 58 12.33 -4.87 14.23
CA ASP A 58 12.64 -6.31 14.18
C ASP A 58 11.47 -7.11 13.59
N HIS A 59 10.24 -6.63 13.78
CA HIS A 59 9.03 -7.32 13.34
C HIS A 59 8.31 -6.63 12.18
N TYR A 60 8.60 -5.36 11.91
CA TYR A 60 7.94 -4.56 10.89
C TYR A 60 8.94 -3.94 9.93
N SER A 61 8.52 -3.78 8.67
CA SER A 61 9.32 -3.13 7.62
C SER A 61 8.50 -2.05 6.95
N PHE A 62 8.96 -0.80 7.00
CA PHE A 62 8.32 0.33 6.33
C PHE A 62 8.79 0.44 4.89
N ILE A 63 7.84 0.35 3.95
CA ILE A 63 8.07 0.49 2.51
C ILE A 63 7.53 1.85 2.08
N ASP A 64 8.44 2.75 1.76
CA ASP A 64 8.12 4.12 1.37
C ASP A 64 7.93 4.22 -0.15
N LEU A 65 6.68 4.41 -0.60
CA LEU A 65 6.36 4.49 -2.02
C LEU A 65 6.93 5.74 -2.70
N ASN A 66 7.09 6.85 -1.97
CA ASN A 66 7.76 8.03 -2.51
C ASN A 66 9.22 7.72 -2.85
N GLN A 67 9.93 7.01 -1.96
CA GLN A 67 11.31 6.60 -2.22
C GLN A 67 11.42 5.63 -3.40
N LEU A 68 10.50 4.66 -3.50
CA LEU A 68 10.48 3.73 -4.63
C LEU A 68 10.18 4.45 -5.96
N LEU A 69 9.26 5.40 -5.95
CA LEU A 69 8.95 6.21 -7.14
C LEU A 69 10.16 7.05 -7.57
N VAL A 70 10.82 7.73 -6.64
CA VAL A 70 12.04 8.52 -6.94
C VAL A 70 13.14 7.61 -7.49
N ARG A 71 13.35 6.46 -6.87
CA ARG A 71 14.33 5.48 -7.34
C ARG A 71 13.99 5.00 -8.75
N PHE A 72 12.74 4.64 -9.01
CA PHE A 72 12.27 4.23 -10.34
C PHE A 72 12.56 5.29 -11.40
N VAL A 73 12.25 6.57 -11.10
CA VAL A 73 12.52 7.68 -12.00
C VAL A 73 14.02 7.86 -12.24
N GLN A 74 14.84 7.78 -11.20
CA GLN A 74 16.30 7.91 -11.33
C GLN A 74 16.93 6.79 -12.16
N GLU A 75 16.51 5.54 -11.96
CA GLU A 75 17.02 4.38 -12.67
C GLU A 75 16.58 4.33 -14.14
N ASN A 76 15.48 5.00 -14.49
CA ASN A 76 14.89 5.01 -15.84
C ASN A 76 14.96 6.36 -16.56
N LYS A 77 15.69 7.34 -16.03
CA LYS A 77 15.68 8.73 -16.49
C LYS A 77 15.88 8.88 -18.00
N GLU A 78 16.83 8.15 -18.58
CA GLU A 78 17.16 8.26 -20.01
C GLU A 78 16.04 7.76 -20.93
N ASN A 79 15.24 6.79 -20.43
CA ASN A 79 14.17 6.19 -21.21
C ASN A 79 12.80 6.81 -20.95
N LEU A 80 12.64 7.56 -19.85
CA LEU A 80 11.33 8.08 -19.44
C LEU A 80 10.80 9.11 -20.43
N GLU A 81 11.63 10.03 -20.94
CA GLU A 81 11.20 11.03 -21.91
C GLU A 81 10.65 10.36 -23.18
N LEU A 82 11.38 9.38 -23.72
CA LEU A 82 10.93 8.62 -24.89
C LEU A 82 9.65 7.82 -24.58
N SER A 83 9.55 7.22 -23.40
CA SER A 83 8.39 6.47 -22.97
C SER A 83 7.15 7.36 -22.82
N PHE A 84 7.30 8.54 -22.24
CA PHE A 84 6.21 9.51 -22.15
C PHE A 84 5.75 10.00 -23.53
N ASP A 85 6.66 10.23 -24.46
CA ASP A 85 6.32 10.64 -25.83
C ASP A 85 5.60 9.53 -26.60
N LEU A 86 6.01 8.28 -26.44
CA LEU A 86 5.41 7.12 -27.11
C LEU A 86 4.06 6.75 -26.50
N LEU A 87 3.92 6.84 -25.19
CA LEU A 87 2.77 6.34 -24.42
C LEU A 87 1.83 7.46 -23.96
N ARG A 88 1.75 8.58 -24.68
CA ARG A 88 0.94 9.77 -24.32
C ARG A 88 -0.50 9.46 -23.87
N SER A 89 -1.12 8.43 -24.44
CA SER A 89 -2.48 7.99 -24.11
C SER A 89 -2.54 6.84 -23.11
N SER A 90 -1.39 6.31 -22.67
CA SER A 90 -1.27 5.11 -21.84
C SER A 90 -0.11 5.23 -20.85
N VAL A 91 0.05 6.42 -20.25
CA VAL A 91 1.15 6.75 -19.32
C VAL A 91 1.23 5.76 -18.15
N GLU A 92 0.12 5.17 -17.75
CA GLU A 92 0.06 4.15 -16.69
C GLU A 92 0.96 2.93 -16.99
N GLN A 93 1.17 2.60 -18.28
CA GLN A 93 2.04 1.48 -18.69
C GLN A 93 3.53 1.74 -18.40
N ILE A 94 3.92 2.97 -18.13
CA ILE A 94 5.29 3.30 -17.69
C ILE A 94 5.54 2.78 -16.28
N PHE A 95 4.52 2.86 -15.42
CA PHE A 95 4.64 2.51 -14.00
C PHE A 95 4.24 1.06 -13.72
N LYS A 96 3.38 0.49 -14.57
CA LYS A 96 2.97 -0.90 -14.50
C LYS A 96 2.92 -1.47 -15.92
N LEU A 97 3.95 -2.25 -16.26
CA LEU A 97 4.02 -2.92 -17.54
C LEU A 97 2.86 -3.92 -17.71
N PRO A 98 2.37 -4.10 -18.94
CA PRO A 98 1.48 -5.22 -19.25
C PRO A 98 2.12 -6.57 -18.88
N ASP A 99 1.33 -7.54 -18.43
CA ASP A 99 1.82 -8.86 -18.01
C ASP A 99 2.58 -9.63 -19.11
N SER A 100 2.43 -9.21 -20.37
CA SER A 100 3.13 -9.77 -21.54
C SER A 100 4.52 -9.18 -21.80
N GLN A 101 4.94 -8.17 -21.04
CA GLN A 101 6.23 -7.49 -21.20
C GLN A 101 7.14 -7.76 -20.03
N GLU A 102 8.40 -8.11 -20.34
CA GLU A 102 9.46 -8.25 -19.35
C GLU A 102 10.11 -6.87 -19.11
N GLY A 103 10.39 -6.54 -17.86
CA GLY A 103 11.04 -5.31 -17.48
C GLY A 103 10.88 -4.99 -15.99
N THR A 104 11.62 -3.99 -15.54
CA THR A 104 11.50 -3.47 -14.18
C THR A 104 10.64 -2.21 -14.22
N ASP A 105 9.46 -2.28 -13.65
CA ASP A 105 8.53 -1.17 -13.49
C ASP A 105 8.37 -0.80 -12.01
N LEU A 106 7.64 0.26 -11.71
CA LEU A 106 7.37 0.67 -10.33
C LEU A 106 6.60 -0.41 -9.55
N PHE A 107 5.67 -1.09 -10.21
CA PHE A 107 4.90 -2.16 -9.59
C PHE A 107 5.80 -3.31 -9.13
N SER A 108 6.73 -3.75 -9.98
CA SER A 108 7.72 -4.78 -9.65
C SER A 108 8.62 -4.37 -8.49
N LEU A 109 9.05 -3.10 -8.43
CA LEU A 109 9.84 -2.59 -7.31
C LEU A 109 9.07 -2.67 -5.99
N ILE A 110 7.78 -2.29 -6.01
CA ILE A 110 6.90 -2.39 -4.84
C ILE A 110 6.76 -3.85 -4.40
N MET A 111 6.44 -4.75 -5.32
CA MET A 111 6.24 -6.16 -5.00
C MET A 111 7.51 -6.84 -4.50
N ASN A 112 8.67 -6.47 -5.04
CA ASN A 112 9.98 -6.95 -4.57
C ASN A 112 10.28 -6.46 -3.15
N ALA A 113 9.98 -5.20 -2.81
CA ALA A 113 10.17 -4.68 -1.46
C ALA A 113 9.26 -5.39 -0.45
N ILE A 114 8.01 -5.67 -0.81
CA ILE A 114 7.07 -6.45 0.00
C ILE A 114 7.60 -7.87 0.20
N LYS A 115 8.04 -8.52 -0.87
CA LYS A 115 8.61 -9.87 -0.80
C LYS A 115 9.84 -9.93 0.11
N GLN A 116 10.77 -8.98 -0.02
CA GLN A 116 11.94 -8.90 0.85
C GLN A 116 11.59 -8.76 2.33
N SER A 117 10.52 -8.00 2.65
CA SER A 117 10.01 -7.90 4.02
C SER A 117 9.53 -9.24 4.54
N TYR A 118 8.75 -9.98 3.75
CA TYR A 118 8.29 -11.32 4.11
C TYR A 118 9.44 -12.33 4.23
N ASP A 119 10.41 -12.32 3.33
CA ASP A 119 11.58 -13.19 3.37
C ASP A 119 12.43 -12.93 4.63
N ALA A 120 12.42 -11.69 5.13
CA ALA A 120 13.03 -11.32 6.41
C ALA A 120 12.15 -11.64 7.65
N GLY A 121 10.98 -12.26 7.46
CA GLY A 121 10.05 -12.57 8.54
C GLY A 121 9.34 -11.35 9.15
N LYS A 122 9.27 -10.23 8.39
CA LYS A 122 8.67 -8.97 8.86
C LYS A 122 7.34 -8.68 8.20
N VAL A 123 6.46 -8.01 8.95
CA VAL A 123 5.20 -7.48 8.43
C VAL A 123 5.48 -6.22 7.61
N PRO A 124 5.20 -6.20 6.29
CA PRO A 124 5.38 -5.01 5.47
C PRO A 124 4.30 -3.96 5.77
N ILE A 125 4.73 -2.72 5.91
CA ILE A 125 3.89 -1.53 6.08
C ILE A 125 4.18 -0.58 4.92
N VAL A 126 3.24 -0.46 4.00
CA VAL A 126 3.34 0.45 2.87
C VAL A 126 2.87 1.84 3.31
N ILE A 127 3.74 2.84 3.16
CA ILE A 127 3.48 4.24 3.48
C ILE A 127 3.54 5.11 2.24
N HIS A 128 2.96 6.31 2.31
CA HIS A 128 2.87 7.27 1.21
C HIS A 128 2.13 6.71 -0.02
N ALA A 129 1.02 5.98 0.20
CA ALA A 129 0.24 5.40 -0.88
C ALA A 129 -0.30 6.44 -1.87
N GLY A 130 -0.34 7.71 -1.51
CA GLY A 130 -0.64 8.83 -2.41
C GLY A 130 0.24 8.87 -3.68
N ALA A 131 1.48 8.35 -3.62
CA ALA A 131 2.38 8.26 -4.76
C ALA A 131 1.83 7.39 -5.91
N LEU A 132 0.87 6.51 -5.63
CA LEU A 132 0.23 5.66 -6.65
C LEU A 132 -0.85 6.40 -7.45
N TYR A 133 -1.25 7.61 -7.04
CA TYR A 133 -2.28 8.35 -7.74
C TYR A 133 -1.84 8.72 -9.16
N GLY A 134 -2.58 8.25 -10.16
CA GLY A 134 -2.26 8.49 -11.57
C GLY A 134 -1.25 7.52 -12.20
N SER A 135 -0.69 6.58 -11.43
CA SER A 135 0.27 5.58 -11.94
C SER A 135 -0.40 4.34 -12.58
N GLY A 136 -1.72 4.22 -12.50
CA GLY A 136 -2.42 2.99 -12.90
C GLY A 136 -2.26 1.82 -11.92
N ILE A 137 -1.47 1.99 -10.85
CA ILE A 137 -1.32 1.00 -9.78
C ILE A 137 -2.35 1.31 -8.71
N ASP A 138 -3.37 0.48 -8.60
CA ASP A 138 -4.35 0.54 -7.52
C ASP A 138 -3.96 -0.41 -6.37
N ASN A 139 -4.44 -0.10 -5.16
CA ASN A 139 -4.20 -0.94 -3.98
C ASN A 139 -4.61 -2.42 -4.21
N ILE A 140 -5.64 -2.67 -5.01
CA ILE A 140 -6.09 -4.03 -5.32
C ILE A 140 -5.02 -4.83 -6.07
N HIS A 141 -4.25 -4.22 -6.98
CA HIS A 141 -3.18 -4.90 -7.69
C HIS A 141 -2.12 -5.44 -6.73
N ILE A 142 -1.80 -4.66 -5.69
CA ILE A 142 -0.83 -5.05 -4.66
C ILE A 142 -1.43 -6.13 -3.75
N MET A 143 -2.65 -5.91 -3.25
CA MET A 143 -3.29 -6.79 -2.26
C MET A 143 -3.61 -8.19 -2.82
N GLU A 144 -3.98 -8.29 -4.10
CA GLU A 144 -4.32 -9.56 -4.75
C GLU A 144 -3.11 -10.27 -5.38
N HIS A 145 -1.94 -9.64 -5.36
CA HIS A 145 -0.74 -10.29 -5.88
C HIS A 145 -0.40 -11.56 -5.08
N SER A 146 0.07 -12.60 -5.78
CA SER A 146 0.36 -13.93 -5.20
C SER A 146 1.31 -13.86 -3.99
N VAL A 147 2.32 -12.99 -4.03
CA VAL A 147 3.26 -12.73 -2.93
C VAL A 147 2.53 -12.35 -1.63
N VAL A 148 1.50 -11.52 -1.71
CA VAL A 148 0.70 -11.08 -0.56
C VAL A 148 -0.28 -12.18 -0.15
N MET A 149 -0.99 -12.72 -1.12
CA MET A 149 -2.05 -13.71 -0.86
C MET A 149 -1.53 -15.02 -0.26
N GLN A 150 -0.31 -15.43 -0.61
CA GLN A 150 0.30 -16.67 -0.12
C GLN A 150 1.12 -16.48 1.17
N SER A 151 1.40 -15.24 1.57
CA SER A 151 2.17 -14.95 2.78
C SER A 151 1.42 -15.36 4.04
N LYS A 152 2.15 -15.80 5.06
CA LYS A 152 1.60 -16.02 6.41
C LYS A 152 1.41 -14.70 7.16
N LEU A 153 2.23 -13.69 6.86
CA LEU A 153 2.14 -12.37 7.48
C LEU A 153 1.23 -11.46 6.66
N PRO A 154 0.46 -10.58 7.29
CA PRO A 154 -0.41 -9.64 6.58
C PRO A 154 0.39 -8.52 5.91
N LEU A 155 -0.20 -7.91 4.89
CA LEU A 155 0.24 -6.61 4.35
C LEU A 155 -0.56 -5.50 5.01
N ILE A 156 0.12 -4.44 5.47
CA ILE A 156 -0.52 -3.23 5.96
C ILE A 156 -0.28 -2.11 4.95
N ILE A 157 -1.36 -1.42 4.56
CA ILE A 157 -1.27 -0.25 3.66
C ILE A 157 -1.87 0.94 4.39
N LEU A 158 -1.06 1.99 4.59
CA LEU A 158 -1.54 3.30 5.03
C LEU A 158 -2.28 3.95 3.87
N TYR A 159 -3.60 4.12 4.03
CA TYR A 159 -4.48 4.49 2.94
C TYR A 159 -5.13 5.86 3.17
N PRO A 160 -4.57 6.94 2.55
CA PRO A 160 -5.11 8.28 2.72
C PRO A 160 -6.46 8.40 1.99
N ALA A 161 -7.55 8.54 2.76
CA ALA A 161 -8.89 8.61 2.18
C ALA A 161 -9.83 9.50 2.99
N THR A 162 -10.91 9.91 2.36
CA THR A 162 -12.01 10.66 2.98
C THR A 162 -13.34 10.01 2.67
N HIS A 163 -14.31 10.23 3.54
CA HIS A 163 -15.70 9.82 3.29
C HIS A 163 -16.46 10.91 2.52
N ASP A 164 -17.13 10.50 1.45
CA ASP A 164 -18.16 11.28 0.80
C ASP A 164 -19.47 10.48 0.87
N GLN A 165 -20.41 10.96 1.68
CA GLN A 165 -21.62 10.23 2.05
C GLN A 165 -21.26 8.83 2.60
N ASN A 166 -21.52 7.76 1.84
CA ASN A 166 -21.23 6.37 2.22
C ASN A 166 -20.06 5.77 1.43
N LYS A 167 -19.32 6.57 0.65
CA LYS A 167 -18.22 6.12 -0.18
C LYS A 167 -16.89 6.55 0.42
N LEU A 168 -15.96 5.61 0.50
CA LEU A 168 -14.57 5.91 0.82
C LEU A 168 -13.85 6.33 -0.46
N LEU A 169 -13.26 7.52 -0.46
CA LEU A 169 -12.56 8.09 -1.60
C LEU A 169 -11.06 8.22 -1.31
N PHE A 170 -10.24 7.51 -2.06
CA PHE A 170 -8.79 7.67 -2.05
C PHE A 170 -8.41 9.10 -2.41
N LEU A 171 -7.67 9.76 -1.53
CA LEU A 171 -7.31 11.18 -1.63
C LEU A 171 -8.52 12.11 -1.88
N GLY A 172 -9.72 11.71 -1.49
CA GLY A 172 -10.95 12.45 -1.77
C GLY A 172 -11.35 12.50 -3.24
N LYS A 173 -10.79 11.65 -4.10
CA LYS A 173 -10.98 11.69 -5.56
C LYS A 173 -11.51 10.40 -6.16
N ARG A 174 -10.90 9.25 -5.85
CA ARG A 174 -11.23 7.97 -6.48
C ARG A 174 -11.89 7.02 -5.49
N PRO A 175 -12.95 6.29 -5.89
CA PRO A 175 -13.52 5.25 -5.04
C PRO A 175 -12.44 4.25 -4.61
N ALA A 176 -12.38 3.98 -3.30
CA ALA A 176 -11.45 2.99 -2.74
C ALA A 176 -11.92 1.57 -3.08
N SER A 177 -10.99 0.72 -3.49
CA SER A 177 -11.25 -0.72 -3.53
C SER A 177 -11.18 -1.29 -2.11
N LYS A 178 -12.29 -1.85 -1.64
CA LYS A 178 -12.43 -2.50 -0.33
C LYS A 178 -12.41 -4.04 -0.44
N TYR A 179 -12.09 -4.55 -1.60
CA TYR A 179 -12.15 -5.97 -1.86
C TYR A 179 -10.96 -6.71 -1.26
N ARG A 180 -11.24 -7.81 -0.57
CA ARG A 180 -10.25 -8.69 0.08
C ARG A 180 -9.27 -7.96 1.00
N CYS A 181 -9.76 -7.00 1.76
CA CYS A 181 -8.98 -6.38 2.83
C CYS A 181 -9.82 -6.15 4.07
N LEU A 182 -9.16 -6.13 5.22
CA LEU A 182 -9.73 -5.62 6.45
C LEU A 182 -9.50 -4.10 6.51
N ILE A 183 -10.52 -3.36 6.88
CA ILE A 183 -10.44 -1.90 7.01
C ILE A 183 -10.42 -1.53 8.48
N ILE A 184 -9.46 -0.68 8.86
CA ILE A 184 -9.38 0.03 10.14
C ILE A 184 -9.54 1.51 9.82
N GLU A 185 -10.55 2.18 10.42
CA GLU A 185 -10.89 3.59 10.17
C GLU A 185 -11.45 4.30 11.41
#